data_21b0f13d6860d42adb65b8865af30bdd
#
_entry.id   21b0f13d6860d42adb65b8865af30bdd
#
_cell.length_a   1.000
_cell.length_b   1.000
_cell.length_c   1.000
_cell.angle_alpha   90.00
_cell.angle_beta   90.00
_cell.angle_gamma   90.00
#
_symmetry.space_group_name_H-M   'P 1'
#
loop_
_entity.id
_entity.type
_entity.pdbx_description
1 polymer ?
#
loop_
_entity_poly.entity_id
_entity_poly.type
_entity_poly.pdbx_seq_one_letter_code
_entity_poly.pdbx_strand_id
1 'polypeptide(L)'
;AGSIAVEWCRADPSCRALGVERKAERAANARTNAAELTLPGQFEVIDADLTMGLPDGLPDPDAIFIGGGVTETLVGQCRLRLPIGGHLVIHGVTMEAEMLVEALHRNLGGDLMRFGVETADSIGRLRGWKPARTVVAWTWQRTE
;
A
#
# COMPACT_ATOMS: atom_id res chain seq x y z
N ALA A 1 -9.13 3.68 -6.14
CA ALA A 1 -8.45 2.53 -5.52
C ALA A 1 -7.40 1.97 -6.49
N GLY A 2 -6.39 1.27 -5.97
CA GLY A 2 -5.35 0.63 -6.78
C GLY A 2 -4.28 1.57 -7.35
N SER A 3 -4.18 2.82 -6.89
CA SER A 3 -3.27 3.82 -7.45
C SER A 3 -1.79 3.40 -7.43
N ILE A 4 -1.33 2.77 -6.35
CA ILE A 4 0.06 2.30 -6.27
C ILE A 4 0.33 1.19 -7.30
N ALA A 5 -0.58 0.23 -7.43
CA ALA A 5 -0.46 -0.83 -8.44
C ALA A 5 -0.45 -0.26 -9.87
N VAL A 6 -1.31 0.73 -10.15
CA VAL A 6 -1.34 1.44 -11.43
C VAL A 6 0.00 2.13 -11.70
N GLU A 7 0.55 2.86 -10.72
CA GLU A 7 1.83 3.56 -10.92
C GLU A 7 3.00 2.57 -11.10
N TRP A 8 3.03 1.44 -10.40
CA TRP A 8 4.01 0.39 -10.63
C TRP A 8 3.93 -0.16 -12.06
N CYS A 9 2.72 -0.48 -12.52
CA CYS A 9 2.50 -0.98 -13.88
C CYS A 9 2.86 0.05 -14.96
N ARG A 10 2.64 1.34 -14.69
CA ARG A 10 3.00 2.42 -15.62
C ARG A 10 4.51 2.70 -15.65
N ALA A 11 5.20 2.46 -14.53
CA ALA A 11 6.64 2.66 -14.43
C ALA A 11 7.43 1.63 -15.25
N ASP A 12 6.93 0.39 -15.35
CA ASP A 12 7.58 -0.66 -16.13
C ASP A 12 6.53 -1.59 -16.80
N PRO A 13 6.57 -1.73 -18.13
CA PRO A 13 5.65 -2.59 -18.88
C PRO A 13 5.73 -4.09 -18.48
N SER A 14 6.85 -4.54 -17.93
CA SER A 14 7.03 -5.92 -17.45
C SER A 14 6.42 -6.15 -16.06
N CYS A 15 6.11 -5.09 -15.31
CA CYS A 15 5.52 -5.19 -13.98
C CYS A 15 4.17 -5.90 -14.03
N ARG A 16 3.92 -6.74 -13.04
CA ARG A 16 2.62 -7.35 -12.77
C ARG A 16 2.22 -7.00 -11.35
N ALA A 17 1.00 -6.49 -11.19
CA ALA A 17 0.47 -6.10 -9.89
C ALA A 17 -0.75 -6.94 -9.53
N LEU A 18 -0.83 -7.33 -8.26
CA LEU A 18 -1.98 -8.01 -7.69
C LEU A 18 -2.47 -7.20 -6.49
N GLY A 19 -3.66 -6.62 -6.60
CA GLY A 19 -4.32 -5.90 -5.53
C GLY A 19 -5.26 -6.80 -4.75
N VAL A 20 -5.23 -6.70 -3.43
CA VAL A 20 -6.17 -7.38 -2.54
C VAL A 20 -7.02 -6.32 -1.84
N GLU A 21 -8.33 -6.38 -2.03
CA GLU A 21 -9.28 -5.43 -1.45
C GLU A 21 -10.54 -6.16 -0.98
N ARG A 22 -10.97 -5.89 0.27
CA ARG A 22 -12.15 -6.51 0.84
C ARG A 22 -13.48 -5.78 0.55
N LYS A 23 -13.39 -4.46 0.28
CA LYS A 23 -14.57 -3.65 0.00
C LYS A 23 -14.93 -3.75 -1.48
N ALA A 24 -16.08 -4.33 -1.79
CA ALA A 24 -16.52 -4.57 -3.17
C ALA A 24 -16.50 -3.32 -4.05
N GLU A 25 -16.96 -2.16 -3.52
CA GLU A 25 -16.93 -0.89 -4.25
C GLU A 25 -15.50 -0.46 -4.61
N ARG A 26 -14.56 -0.58 -3.65
CA ARG A 26 -13.16 -0.22 -3.89
C ARG A 26 -12.47 -1.21 -4.84
N ALA A 27 -12.80 -2.48 -4.75
CA ALA A 27 -12.32 -3.49 -5.68
C ALA A 27 -12.84 -3.23 -7.10
N ALA A 28 -14.12 -2.88 -7.26
CA ALA A 28 -14.68 -2.48 -8.55
C ALA A 28 -13.96 -1.25 -9.13
N ASN A 29 -13.76 -0.21 -8.34
CA ASN A 29 -13.02 0.99 -8.75
C ASN A 29 -11.57 0.66 -9.14
N ALA A 30 -10.91 -0.26 -8.43
CA ALA A 30 -9.55 -0.69 -8.77
C ALA A 30 -9.52 -1.46 -10.10
N ARG A 31 -10.51 -2.31 -10.38
CA ARG A 31 -10.64 -3.01 -11.68
C ARG A 31 -10.88 -2.04 -12.84
N THR A 32 -11.72 -1.02 -12.63
CA THR A 32 -11.92 0.04 -13.63
C THR A 32 -10.61 0.77 -13.92
N ASN A 33 -9.88 1.19 -12.89
CA ASN A 33 -8.58 1.84 -13.05
C ASN A 33 -7.55 0.92 -13.72
N ALA A 34 -7.55 -0.37 -13.41
CA ALA A 34 -6.69 -1.35 -14.07
C ALA A 34 -6.97 -1.40 -15.58
N ALA A 35 -8.23 -1.50 -15.96
CA ALA A 35 -8.64 -1.58 -17.36
C ALA A 35 -8.31 -0.31 -18.17
N GLU A 36 -8.41 0.86 -17.53
CA GLU A 36 -8.21 2.15 -18.19
C GLU A 36 -6.75 2.62 -18.21
N LEU A 37 -5.96 2.24 -17.18
CA LEU A 37 -4.66 2.88 -16.91
C LEU A 37 -3.46 1.93 -17.02
N THR A 38 -3.69 0.62 -17.22
CA THR A 38 -2.62 -0.37 -17.35
C THR A 38 -2.80 -1.22 -18.61
N LEU A 39 -1.80 -2.00 -18.96
CA LEU A 39 -1.91 -2.97 -20.04
C LEU A 39 -2.81 -4.14 -19.64
N PRO A 40 -3.51 -4.79 -20.60
CA PRO A 40 -4.35 -5.94 -20.32
C PRO A 40 -3.61 -7.04 -19.52
N GLY A 41 -4.20 -7.48 -18.39
CA GLY A 41 -3.62 -8.51 -17.52
C GLY A 41 -2.42 -8.07 -16.68
N GLN A 42 -2.06 -6.80 -16.70
CA GLN A 42 -0.93 -6.27 -15.92
C GLN A 42 -1.29 -6.00 -14.47
N PHE A 43 -2.53 -5.58 -14.19
CA PHE A 43 -3.02 -5.38 -12.83
C PHE A 43 -4.31 -6.19 -12.62
N GLU A 44 -4.27 -7.11 -11.69
CA GLU A 44 -5.41 -7.94 -11.26
C GLU A 44 -5.84 -7.58 -9.85
N VAL A 45 -7.15 -7.75 -9.54
CA VAL A 45 -7.72 -7.44 -8.23
C VAL A 45 -8.45 -8.65 -7.67
N ILE A 46 -8.07 -9.07 -6.46
CA ILE A 46 -8.71 -10.14 -5.69
C ILE A 46 -9.59 -9.53 -4.60
N ASP A 47 -10.80 -10.04 -4.48
CA ASP A 47 -11.70 -9.73 -3.36
C ASP A 47 -11.35 -10.66 -2.18
N ALA A 48 -10.62 -10.13 -1.20
CA ALA A 48 -10.28 -10.87 0.01
C ALA A 48 -10.07 -9.95 1.21
N ASP A 49 -10.27 -10.50 2.40
CA ASP A 49 -10.04 -9.83 3.67
C ASP A 49 -8.72 -10.31 4.29
N LEU A 50 -7.75 -9.43 4.40
CA LEU A 50 -6.44 -9.72 4.95
C LEU A 50 -6.39 -9.78 6.49
N THR A 51 -7.52 -9.56 7.19
CA THR A 51 -7.59 -9.71 8.66
C THR A 51 -7.33 -11.16 9.08
N MET A 52 -7.62 -12.12 8.21
CA MET A 52 -7.34 -13.55 8.40
C MET A 52 -5.98 -13.99 7.85
N GLY A 53 -5.20 -13.06 7.31
CA GLY A 53 -3.90 -13.31 6.68
C GLY A 53 -3.94 -13.25 5.17
N LEU A 54 -2.80 -13.56 4.55
CA LEU A 54 -2.69 -13.59 3.09
C LEU A 54 -3.44 -14.80 2.51
N PRO A 55 -4.19 -14.62 1.41
CA PRO A 55 -4.81 -15.75 0.70
C PRO A 55 -3.76 -16.76 0.23
N ASP A 56 -4.16 -18.03 0.16
CA ASP A 56 -3.34 -19.07 -0.44
C ASP A 56 -3.24 -18.90 -1.96
N GLY A 57 -2.16 -19.43 -2.54
CA GLY A 57 -1.97 -19.46 -3.99
C GLY A 57 -1.58 -18.14 -4.64
N LEU A 58 -1.29 -17.09 -3.85
CA LEU A 58 -0.74 -15.86 -4.40
C LEU A 58 0.66 -16.11 -4.98
N PRO A 59 1.03 -15.47 -6.11
CA PRO A 59 2.38 -15.52 -6.63
C PRO A 59 3.39 -14.90 -5.65
N ASP A 60 4.66 -15.30 -5.73
CA ASP A 60 5.71 -14.71 -4.94
C ASP A 60 6.00 -13.29 -5.42
N PRO A 61 5.98 -12.30 -4.52
CA PRO A 61 6.15 -10.90 -4.88
C PRO A 61 7.62 -10.46 -4.80
N ASP A 62 8.04 -9.55 -5.68
CA ASP A 62 9.29 -8.82 -5.53
C ASP A 62 9.15 -7.60 -4.61
N ALA A 63 7.94 -7.05 -4.52
CA ALA A 63 7.60 -5.94 -3.65
C ALA A 63 6.16 -6.05 -3.13
N ILE A 64 5.95 -5.58 -1.91
CA ILE A 64 4.63 -5.53 -1.28
C ILE A 64 4.36 -4.11 -0.77
N PHE A 65 3.16 -3.58 -1.05
CA PHE A 65 2.67 -2.34 -0.50
C PHE A 65 1.43 -2.58 0.37
N ILE A 66 1.42 -2.05 1.59
CA ILE A 66 0.28 -2.08 2.49
C ILE A 66 -0.21 -0.64 2.71
N GLY A 67 -1.35 -0.29 2.13
CA GLY A 67 -1.94 1.06 2.21
C GLY A 67 -2.97 1.24 3.32
N GLY A 68 -3.24 0.21 4.11
CA GLY A 68 -4.18 0.23 5.24
C GLY A 68 -4.47 -1.16 5.78
N GLY A 69 -5.02 -1.22 7.01
CA GLY A 69 -5.33 -2.49 7.65
C GLY A 69 -4.10 -3.30 8.07
N VAL A 70 -2.97 -2.63 8.28
CA VAL A 70 -1.72 -3.27 8.69
C VAL A 70 -1.84 -3.88 10.09
N THR A 71 -1.34 -5.12 10.24
CA THR A 71 -1.22 -5.85 11.51
C THR A 71 0.16 -6.52 11.59
N GLU A 72 0.63 -6.83 12.80
CA GLU A 72 1.89 -7.56 12.99
C GLU A 72 1.89 -8.90 12.25
N THR A 73 0.78 -9.63 12.29
CA THR A 73 0.61 -10.91 11.59
C THR A 73 0.77 -10.75 10.10
N LEU A 74 0.10 -9.76 9.50
CA LEU A 74 0.20 -9.48 8.07
C LEU A 74 1.63 -9.10 7.67
N VAL A 75 2.29 -8.24 8.44
CA VAL A 75 3.68 -7.86 8.22
C VAL A 75 4.60 -9.07 8.27
N GLY A 76 4.42 -9.95 9.27
CA GLY A 76 5.19 -11.19 9.39
C GLY A 76 5.06 -12.08 8.16
N GLN A 77 3.83 -12.29 7.68
CA GLN A 77 3.55 -13.09 6.48
C GLN A 77 4.15 -12.44 5.21
N CYS A 78 4.01 -11.13 5.05
CA CYS A 78 4.59 -10.40 3.92
C CYS A 78 6.12 -10.53 3.88
N ARG A 79 6.78 -10.38 5.03
CA ARG A 79 8.25 -10.50 5.13
C ARG A 79 8.75 -11.89 4.74
N LEU A 80 8.03 -12.94 5.13
CA LEU A 80 8.40 -14.32 4.80
C LEU A 80 8.28 -14.60 3.29
N ARG A 81 7.37 -13.94 2.59
CA ARG A 81 7.14 -14.14 1.16
C ARG A 81 8.07 -13.35 0.25
N LEU A 82 8.65 -12.25 0.74
CA LEU A 82 9.58 -11.46 -0.05
C LEU A 82 10.90 -12.22 -0.26
N PRO A 83 11.50 -12.20 -1.46
CA PRO A 83 12.84 -12.70 -1.69
C PRO A 83 13.88 -11.76 -1.03
N ILE A 84 15.11 -12.22 -0.92
CA ILE A 84 16.25 -11.35 -0.57
C ILE A 84 16.32 -10.24 -1.64
N GLY A 85 16.44 -8.99 -1.19
CA GLY A 85 16.38 -7.80 -2.05
C GLY A 85 14.95 -7.27 -2.27
N GLY A 86 13.90 -8.04 -1.91
CA GLY A 86 12.51 -7.63 -2.03
C GLY A 86 12.14 -6.50 -1.05
N HIS A 87 11.14 -5.71 -1.40
CA HIS A 87 10.76 -4.51 -0.66
C HIS A 87 9.37 -4.62 -0.03
N LEU A 88 9.26 -4.16 1.22
CA LEU A 88 7.99 -3.95 1.92
C LEU A 88 7.81 -2.47 2.20
N VAL A 89 6.70 -1.91 1.74
CA VAL A 89 6.32 -0.51 1.98
C VAL A 89 4.98 -0.47 2.70
N ILE A 90 4.92 0.27 3.80
CA ILE A 90 3.70 0.42 4.61
C ILE A 90 3.38 1.89 4.75
N HIS A 91 2.16 2.28 4.40
CA HIS A 91 1.61 3.60 4.69
C HIS A 91 0.52 3.51 5.75
N GLY A 92 0.64 4.32 6.79
CA GLY A 92 -0.33 4.43 7.87
C GLY A 92 -0.83 5.85 8.07
N VAL A 93 -2.12 5.97 8.40
CA VAL A 93 -2.76 7.26 8.74
C VAL A 93 -3.47 7.21 10.11
N THR A 94 -3.32 6.11 10.83
CA THR A 94 -3.87 5.92 12.18
C THR A 94 -2.75 5.82 13.20
N MET A 95 -3.07 6.12 14.46
CA MET A 95 -2.11 6.02 15.56
C MET A 95 -1.58 4.59 15.73
N GLU A 96 -2.44 3.59 15.57
CA GLU A 96 -2.07 2.19 15.68
C GLU A 96 -1.08 1.78 14.56
N ALA A 97 -1.33 2.22 13.33
CA ALA A 97 -0.41 1.97 12.22
C ALA A 97 0.93 2.69 12.42
N GLU A 98 0.91 3.94 12.90
CA GLU A 98 2.12 4.70 13.24
C GLU A 98 2.95 4.00 14.31
N MET A 99 2.32 3.57 15.41
CA MET A 99 3.00 2.82 16.49
C MET A 99 3.64 1.53 15.97
N LEU A 100 2.93 0.81 15.09
CA LEU A 100 3.45 -0.43 14.51
C LEU A 100 4.66 -0.16 13.61
N VAL A 101 4.59 0.81 12.69
CA VAL A 101 5.72 1.08 11.78
C VAL A 101 6.93 1.67 12.51
N GLU A 102 6.72 2.45 13.58
CA GLU A 102 7.82 2.90 14.46
C GLU A 102 8.52 1.72 15.15
N ALA A 103 7.75 0.75 15.64
CA ALA A 103 8.32 -0.46 16.24
C ALA A 103 9.08 -1.30 15.20
N LEU A 104 8.54 -1.44 14.00
CA LEU A 104 9.20 -2.13 12.89
C LEU A 104 10.51 -1.43 12.50
N HIS A 105 10.50 -0.12 12.36
CA HIS A 105 11.70 0.66 12.06
C HIS A 105 12.78 0.48 13.14
N ARG A 106 12.41 0.53 14.41
CA ARG A 106 13.35 0.34 15.53
C ARG A 106 13.99 -1.04 15.54
N ASN A 107 13.23 -2.08 15.19
CA ASN A 107 13.66 -3.47 15.30
C ASN A 107 14.34 -3.99 14.02
N LEU A 108 13.97 -3.48 12.86
CA LEU A 108 14.37 -4.00 11.56
C LEU A 108 15.14 -2.98 10.71
N GLY A 109 15.22 -1.72 11.15
CA GLY A 109 15.78 -0.64 10.33
C GLY A 109 14.84 -0.24 9.19
N GLY A 110 15.42 0.15 8.06
CA GLY A 110 14.71 0.72 6.93
C GLY A 110 14.49 2.23 7.08
N ASP A 111 13.73 2.82 6.17
CA ASP A 111 13.46 4.25 6.16
C ASP A 111 12.07 4.54 6.73
N LEU A 112 11.98 5.48 7.64
CA LEU A 112 10.73 5.97 8.23
C LEU A 112 10.55 7.44 7.90
N MET A 113 9.45 7.78 7.24
CA MET A 113 9.11 9.14 6.85
C MET A 113 7.69 9.50 7.29
N ARG A 114 7.47 10.79 7.51
CA ARG A 114 6.14 11.34 7.74
C ARG A 114 5.93 12.52 6.81
N PHE A 115 4.78 12.58 6.12
CA PHE A 115 4.43 13.70 5.27
C PHE A 115 2.96 14.08 5.41
N GLY A 116 2.75 15.39 5.37
CA GLY A 116 1.44 16.02 5.32
C GLY A 116 1.28 16.80 4.02
N VAL A 117 0.05 16.87 3.56
CA VAL A 117 -0.34 17.65 2.39
C VAL A 117 -1.56 18.49 2.77
N GLU A 118 -1.53 19.75 2.37
CA GLU A 118 -2.68 20.64 2.51
C GLU A 118 -3.11 21.13 1.14
N THR A 119 -4.41 21.23 0.93
CA THR A 119 -5.01 21.76 -0.31
C THR A 119 -5.79 23.02 -0.02
N ALA A 120 -5.76 23.97 -0.94
CA ALA A 120 -6.59 25.16 -0.82
C ALA A 120 -8.08 24.78 -0.95
N ASP A 121 -8.89 25.19 0.01
CA ASP A 121 -10.33 24.91 0.04
C ASP A 121 -11.11 26.17 0.42
N SER A 122 -12.40 26.21 0.10
CA SER A 122 -13.26 27.37 0.38
C SER A 122 -13.66 27.42 1.85
N ILE A 123 -13.58 28.60 2.44
CA ILE A 123 -14.15 28.95 3.76
C ILE A 123 -15.10 30.12 3.53
N GLY A 124 -16.36 29.84 3.23
CA GLY A 124 -17.32 30.86 2.82
C GLY A 124 -16.88 31.56 1.53
N ARG A 125 -16.60 32.88 1.62
CA ARG A 125 -16.12 33.69 0.48
C ARG A 125 -14.56 33.76 0.40
N LEU A 126 -13.89 33.20 1.37
CA LEU A 126 -12.42 33.19 1.47
C LEU A 126 -11.86 31.80 1.17
N ARG A 127 -10.55 31.65 1.17
CA ARG A 127 -9.84 30.39 1.00
C ARG A 127 -8.95 30.13 2.20
N GLY A 128 -8.81 28.87 2.56
CA GLY A 128 -7.90 28.42 3.59
C GLY A 128 -7.24 27.10 3.21
N TRP A 129 -6.33 26.64 4.03
CA TRP A 129 -5.68 25.34 3.85
C TRP A 129 -6.47 24.26 4.57
N LYS A 130 -6.78 23.18 3.84
CA LYS A 130 -7.44 21.98 4.37
C LYS A 130 -6.41 20.86 4.44
N PRO A 131 -6.00 20.44 5.65
CA PRO A 131 -5.03 19.36 5.80
C PRO A 131 -5.65 18.01 5.43
N ALA A 132 -4.89 17.23 4.67
CA ALA A 132 -5.11 15.80 4.58
C ALA A 132 -4.60 15.10 5.85
N ARG A 133 -4.96 13.83 6.06
CA ARG A 133 -4.35 13.05 7.13
C ARG A 133 -2.86 12.89 6.84
N THR A 134 -2.05 13.15 7.85
CA THR A 134 -0.60 12.87 7.77
C THR A 134 -0.39 11.38 7.53
N VAL A 135 0.51 11.06 6.60
CA VAL A 135 0.91 9.70 6.28
C VAL A 135 2.25 9.41 6.94
N VAL A 136 2.33 8.31 7.67
CA VAL A 136 3.60 7.71 8.09
C VAL A 136 3.92 6.59 7.13
N ALA A 137 5.10 6.61 6.52
CA ALA A 137 5.57 5.63 5.56
C ALA A 137 6.83 4.95 6.09
N TRP A 138 6.82 3.63 6.08
CA TRP A 138 7.99 2.81 6.37
C TRP A 138 8.32 1.95 5.16
N THR A 139 9.61 1.98 4.78
CA THR A 139 10.15 1.18 3.67
C THR A 139 11.27 0.30 4.19
N TRP A 140 11.18 -0.98 3.91
CA TRP A 140 12.15 -1.97 4.32
C TRP A 140 12.52 -2.90 3.16
N GLN A 141 13.79 -3.27 3.09
CA GLN A 141 14.29 -4.25 2.13
C GLN A 141 14.75 -5.50 2.88
N ARG A 142 14.38 -6.67 2.38
CA ARG A 142 14.84 -7.95 2.92
C ARG A 142 16.32 -8.17 2.58
N THR A 143 17.17 -8.30 3.60
CA THR A 143 18.62 -8.52 3.44
C THR A 143 19.07 -9.94 3.79
N GLU A 144 18.22 -10.70 4.51
CA GLU A 144 18.48 -12.08 4.97
C GLU A 144 17.20 -12.94 4.87
#